data_389da54ba7741ddafaf955a9adcb4b76
#
_entry.id   389da54ba7741ddafaf955a9adcb4b76
#
_cell.length_a   1.000
_cell.length_b   1.000
_cell.length_c   1.000
_cell.angle_alpha   90.00
_cell.angle_beta   90.00
_cell.angle_gamma   90.00
#
_symmetry.space_group_name_H-M   'P 1'
#
loop_
_entity.id
_entity.type
_entity.pdbx_description
1 polymer ?
#
loop_
_entity_poly.entity_id
_entity_poly.type
_entity_poly.pdbx_seq_one_letter_code
_entity_poly.pdbx_strand_id
1 'polypeptide(L)'
;MGLGIPAPQPMRAVDYPAIRRLSQSLGRHAEPELWGSGECQLVIKNLDGQLLGWSRAHWWEPADATAPAGYYLAGIEVARGCRHRGVGRSLTEARLDWIAQRASSAWCVVNAQNAASLALHHSLGFEEVARAAQLGTVVFSGGSGVLLSKDLVSSRSAAKAQV
;
A
#
# COMPACT_ATOMS: atom_id res chain seq x y z
N MET A 1 15.34 -1.04 25.00
CA MET A 1 14.03 -0.62 24.51
C MET A 1 14.14 -0.26 23.03
N GLY A 2 13.52 -1.01 22.18
CA GLY A 2 13.49 -0.67 20.77
C GLY A 2 12.73 0.65 20.58
N LEU A 3 13.35 1.62 19.93
CA LEU A 3 12.66 2.79 19.46
C LEU A 3 11.56 2.31 18.52
N GLY A 4 10.31 2.64 18.79
CA GLY A 4 9.18 2.31 17.94
C GLY A 4 9.38 2.87 16.53
N ILE A 5 8.69 2.26 15.55
CA ILE A 5 8.74 2.76 14.17
C ILE A 5 8.13 4.17 14.14
N PRO A 6 8.81 5.16 13.54
CA PRO A 6 8.24 6.49 13.38
C PRO A 6 6.94 6.46 12.57
N ALA A 7 6.04 7.41 12.82
CA ALA A 7 4.80 7.52 12.08
C ALA A 7 5.04 7.81 10.60
N PRO A 8 4.19 7.28 9.69
CA PRO A 8 4.21 7.68 8.29
C PRO A 8 4.03 9.19 8.14
N GLN A 9 4.76 9.77 7.20
CA GLN A 9 4.70 11.19 6.85
C GLN A 9 4.38 11.37 5.38
N PRO A 10 3.74 12.50 4.99
CA PRO A 10 3.58 12.84 3.59
C PRO A 10 4.94 12.86 2.86
N MET A 11 4.98 12.23 1.70
CA MET A 11 6.14 12.24 0.82
C MET A 11 6.34 13.64 0.23
N ARG A 12 7.58 14.05 0.09
CA ARG A 12 7.97 15.33 -0.52
C ARG A 12 9.01 15.10 -1.60
N ALA A 13 9.19 16.06 -2.49
CA ALA A 13 10.18 15.97 -3.57
C ALA A 13 11.61 15.68 -3.08
N VAL A 14 11.96 16.14 -1.89
CA VAL A 14 13.27 15.86 -1.25
C VAL A 14 13.47 14.36 -0.98
N ASP A 15 12.40 13.58 -0.90
CA ASP A 15 12.44 12.13 -0.64
C ASP A 15 12.68 11.31 -1.93
N TYR A 16 12.44 11.88 -3.12
CA TYR A 16 12.48 11.16 -4.39
C TYR A 16 13.82 10.46 -4.68
N PRO A 17 14.98 11.08 -4.45
CA PRO A 17 16.25 10.38 -4.66
C PRO A 17 16.42 9.15 -3.77
N ALA A 18 15.98 9.20 -2.52
CA ALA A 18 16.03 8.07 -1.60
C ALA A 18 15.07 6.95 -2.03
N ILE A 19 13.87 7.31 -2.51
CA ILE A 19 12.87 6.36 -3.03
C ILE A 19 13.44 5.61 -4.25
N ARG A 20 14.05 6.32 -5.19
CA ARG A 20 14.68 5.69 -6.35
C ARG A 20 15.80 4.72 -5.95
N ARG A 21 16.67 5.12 -5.02
CA ARG A 21 17.74 4.25 -4.53
C ARG A 21 17.18 3.00 -3.85
N LEU A 22 16.17 3.16 -3.02
CA LEU A 22 15.51 2.02 -2.36
C LEU A 22 14.92 1.08 -3.41
N SER A 23 14.16 1.59 -4.35
CA SER A 23 13.53 0.82 -5.41
C SER A 23 14.56 0.03 -6.23
N GLN A 24 15.64 0.68 -6.66
CA GLN A 24 16.74 0.04 -7.38
C GLN A 24 17.40 -1.07 -6.56
N SER A 25 17.60 -0.87 -5.25
CA SER A 25 18.17 -1.88 -4.36
C SER A 25 17.29 -3.13 -4.24
N LEU A 26 15.99 -2.99 -4.55
CA LEU A 26 15.01 -4.09 -4.55
C LEU A 26 14.79 -4.68 -5.95
N GLY A 27 15.57 -4.24 -6.95
CA GLY A 27 15.41 -4.67 -8.35
C GLY A 27 14.16 -4.10 -9.02
N ARG A 28 13.69 -2.95 -8.55
CA ARG A 28 12.49 -2.25 -9.04
C ARG A 28 12.84 -0.87 -9.57
N HIS A 29 11.85 -0.18 -10.11
CA HIS A 29 12.03 1.14 -10.71
C HIS A 29 10.85 2.05 -10.36
N ALA A 30 10.99 2.80 -9.28
CA ALA A 30 10.01 3.81 -8.89
C ALA A 30 10.38 5.18 -9.50
N GLU A 31 9.38 5.86 -10.04
CA GLU A 31 9.48 7.20 -10.62
C GLU A 31 8.50 8.14 -9.92
N PRO A 32 8.82 8.57 -8.69
CA PRO A 32 7.88 9.34 -7.88
C PRO A 32 7.46 10.69 -8.49
N GLU A 33 8.25 11.23 -9.41
CA GLU A 33 7.94 12.44 -10.15
C GLU A 33 6.71 12.30 -11.06
N LEU A 34 6.36 11.07 -11.45
CA LEU A 34 5.24 10.77 -12.35
C LEU A 34 3.94 10.49 -11.59
N TRP A 35 3.99 10.44 -10.26
CA TRP A 35 2.80 10.14 -9.47
C TRP A 35 1.92 11.37 -9.29
N GLY A 36 0.59 11.16 -9.27
CA GLY A 36 -0.40 12.22 -9.20
C GLY A 36 -0.40 12.95 -7.85
N SER A 37 -0.58 14.27 -7.87
CA SER A 37 -0.61 15.10 -6.66
C SER A 37 -1.82 14.85 -5.75
N GLY A 38 -2.90 14.24 -6.27
CA GLY A 38 -4.11 13.89 -5.51
C GLY A 38 -4.05 12.51 -4.84
N GLU A 39 -2.92 11.81 -4.93
CA GLU A 39 -2.73 10.50 -4.33
C GLU A 39 -2.28 10.59 -2.88
N CYS A 40 -2.52 9.51 -2.14
CA CYS A 40 -1.85 9.28 -0.87
C CYS A 40 -0.42 8.80 -1.14
N GLN A 41 0.57 9.57 -0.72
CA GLN A 41 1.99 9.25 -0.88
C GLN A 41 2.67 9.43 0.47
N LEU A 42 3.22 8.35 1.03
CA LEU A 42 3.75 8.30 2.38
C LEU A 42 5.17 7.75 2.42
N VAL A 43 5.95 8.25 3.36
CA VAL A 43 7.27 7.75 3.72
C VAL A 43 7.38 7.50 5.22
N ILE A 44 8.22 6.54 5.61
CA ILE A 44 8.71 6.41 6.97
C ILE A 44 10.23 6.57 6.93
N LYS A 45 10.75 7.46 7.79
CA LYS A 45 12.19 7.71 7.95
C LYS A 45 12.57 7.50 9.40
N ASN A 46 13.79 7.01 9.64
CA ASN A 46 14.34 6.95 10.99
C ASN A 46 14.73 8.36 11.50
N LEU A 47 15.22 8.44 12.73
CA LEU A 47 15.60 9.71 13.36
C LEU A 47 16.72 10.44 12.61
N ASP A 48 17.56 9.71 11.89
CA ASP A 48 18.65 10.26 11.09
C ASP A 48 18.18 10.68 9.67
N GLY A 49 16.88 10.57 9.39
CA GLY A 49 16.29 10.92 8.10
C GLY A 49 16.44 9.87 7.00
N GLN A 50 16.95 8.68 7.32
CA GLN A 50 17.09 7.58 6.38
C GLN A 50 15.74 6.97 6.06
N LEU A 51 15.45 6.74 4.78
CA LEU A 51 14.20 6.13 4.32
C LEU A 51 14.14 4.65 4.72
N LEU A 52 13.10 4.26 5.46
CA LEU A 52 12.80 2.88 5.83
C LEU A 52 11.81 2.23 4.87
N GLY A 53 10.93 3.02 4.30
CA GLY A 53 9.95 2.57 3.33
C GLY A 53 9.07 3.70 2.81
N TRP A 54 8.37 3.40 1.73
CA TRP A 54 7.39 4.30 1.12
C TRP A 54 6.18 3.53 0.63
N SER A 55 5.07 4.23 0.44
CA SER A 55 3.86 3.65 -0.12
C SER A 55 2.98 4.70 -0.77
N ARG A 56 2.05 4.24 -1.59
CA ARG A 56 1.03 5.10 -2.21
C ARG A 56 -0.33 4.40 -2.28
N ALA A 57 -1.37 5.20 -2.39
CA ALA A 57 -2.73 4.77 -2.71
C ALA A 57 -3.36 5.82 -3.62
N HIS A 58 -4.18 5.39 -4.56
CA HIS A 58 -4.83 6.30 -5.50
C HIS A 58 -6.15 5.75 -6.02
N TRP A 59 -6.94 6.60 -6.63
CA TRP A 59 -8.09 6.18 -7.43
C TRP A 59 -7.61 5.46 -8.69
N TRP A 60 -8.20 4.32 -8.96
CA TRP A 60 -7.97 3.57 -10.18
C TRP A 60 -9.30 3.15 -10.80
N GLU A 61 -9.40 3.37 -12.09
CA GLU A 61 -10.59 3.05 -12.88
C GLU A 61 -10.15 2.23 -14.10
N PRO A 62 -10.07 0.89 -13.94
CA PRO A 62 -9.67 0.01 -15.03
C PRO A 62 -10.63 0.15 -16.23
N ALA A 63 -10.08 0.16 -17.45
CA ALA A 63 -10.87 0.27 -18.68
C ALA A 63 -11.72 -0.97 -18.94
N ASP A 64 -11.33 -2.13 -18.39
CA ASP A 64 -12.10 -3.37 -18.41
C ASP A 64 -12.76 -3.62 -17.04
N ALA A 65 -13.76 -4.49 -17.00
CA ALA A 65 -14.50 -4.81 -15.78
C ALA A 65 -13.83 -5.88 -14.91
N THR A 66 -12.54 -6.19 -15.09
CA THR A 66 -11.84 -7.22 -14.31
C THR A 66 -11.55 -6.78 -12.89
N ALA A 67 -11.52 -5.47 -12.65
CA ALA A 67 -11.40 -4.89 -11.32
C ALA A 67 -12.32 -3.65 -11.23
N PRO A 68 -12.97 -3.40 -10.09
CA PRO A 68 -13.86 -2.24 -9.96
C PRO A 68 -13.09 -0.93 -9.89
N ALA A 69 -13.73 0.18 -10.29
CA ALA A 69 -13.25 1.51 -10.02
C ALA A 69 -13.26 1.78 -8.51
N GLY A 70 -12.21 2.37 -7.98
CA GLY A 70 -12.11 2.67 -6.55
C GLY A 70 -10.73 3.10 -6.10
N TYR A 71 -10.57 3.24 -4.79
CA TYR A 71 -9.27 3.52 -4.18
C TYR A 71 -8.50 2.21 -3.95
N TYR A 72 -7.30 2.17 -4.50
CA TYR A 72 -6.41 1.03 -4.44
C TYR A 72 -5.15 1.34 -3.63
N LEU A 73 -4.76 0.40 -2.78
CA LEU A 73 -3.40 0.34 -2.27
C LEU A 73 -2.48 0.01 -3.45
N ALA A 74 -1.60 0.96 -3.76
CA ALA A 74 -0.66 0.83 -4.88
C ALA A 74 0.74 0.43 -4.37
N GLY A 75 1.80 0.95 -4.98
CA GLY A 75 3.17 0.60 -4.63
C GLY A 75 3.48 0.73 -3.13
N ILE A 76 4.24 -0.22 -2.65
CA ILE A 76 4.85 -0.21 -1.32
C ILE A 76 6.23 -0.89 -1.40
N GLU A 77 7.22 -0.26 -0.80
CA GLU A 77 8.56 -0.84 -0.68
C GLU A 77 9.11 -0.57 0.71
N VAL A 78 9.71 -1.58 1.30
CA VAL A 78 10.38 -1.51 2.62
C VAL A 78 11.83 -1.94 2.47
N ALA A 79 12.75 -1.18 3.02
CA ALA A 79 14.17 -1.50 3.01
C ALA A 79 14.40 -2.89 3.63
N ARG A 80 15.27 -3.68 3.01
CA ARG A 80 15.47 -5.09 3.40
C ARG A 80 15.79 -5.27 4.88
N GLY A 81 16.65 -4.42 5.43
CA GLY A 81 17.00 -4.44 6.85
C GLY A 81 15.90 -3.99 7.80
N CYS A 82 14.77 -3.47 7.28
CA CYS A 82 13.64 -2.96 8.06
C CYS A 82 12.39 -3.82 7.92
N ARG A 83 12.46 -4.93 7.20
CA ARG A 83 11.35 -5.88 7.03
C ARG A 83 11.04 -6.60 8.34
N HIS A 84 9.81 -7.07 8.48
CA HIS A 84 9.30 -7.77 9.68
C HIS A 84 9.38 -6.93 10.97
N ARG A 85 9.45 -5.60 10.84
CA ARG A 85 9.50 -4.64 11.95
C ARG A 85 8.26 -3.74 12.01
N GLY A 86 7.25 -4.03 11.19
CA GLY A 86 5.98 -3.29 11.16
C GLY A 86 5.95 -2.07 10.23
N VAL A 87 7.01 -1.77 9.47
CA VAL A 87 7.05 -0.63 8.54
C VAL A 87 5.97 -0.75 7.47
N GLY A 88 5.86 -1.91 6.82
CA GLY A 88 4.83 -2.16 5.80
C GLY A 88 3.42 -2.09 6.36
N ARG A 89 3.20 -2.61 7.57
CA ARG A 89 1.92 -2.54 8.27
C ARG A 89 1.53 -1.09 8.58
N SER A 90 2.43 -0.31 9.15
CA SER A 90 2.20 1.10 9.49
C SER A 90 1.87 1.94 8.25
N LEU A 91 2.61 1.75 7.15
CA LEU A 91 2.32 2.41 5.87
C LEU A 91 0.95 2.00 5.31
N THR A 92 0.57 0.74 5.45
CA THR A 92 -0.72 0.25 4.95
C THR A 92 -1.88 0.76 5.78
N GLU A 93 -1.79 0.74 7.10
CA GLU A 93 -2.79 1.30 8.00
C GLU A 93 -3.01 2.81 7.74
N ALA A 94 -1.95 3.58 7.55
CA ALA A 94 -2.06 5.00 7.24
C ALA A 94 -2.74 5.27 5.87
N ARG A 95 -2.49 4.43 4.86
CA ARG A 95 -3.21 4.51 3.58
C ARG A 95 -4.69 4.16 3.74
N LEU A 96 -5.01 3.16 4.55
CA LEU A 96 -6.40 2.80 4.84
C LEU A 96 -7.14 3.94 5.55
N ASP A 97 -6.52 4.61 6.50
CA ASP A 97 -7.08 5.79 7.16
C ASP A 97 -7.35 6.93 6.17
N TRP A 98 -6.43 7.15 5.25
CA TRP A 98 -6.59 8.14 4.19
C TRP A 98 -7.76 7.79 3.25
N ILE A 99 -7.89 6.52 2.84
CA ILE A 99 -9.00 6.06 2.00
C ILE A 99 -10.33 6.15 2.74
N ALA A 100 -10.36 5.80 4.03
CA ALA A 100 -11.57 5.80 4.85
C ALA A 100 -12.24 7.19 4.96
N GLN A 101 -11.50 8.25 4.72
CA GLN A 101 -12.05 9.61 4.65
C GLN A 101 -12.73 9.93 3.31
N ARG A 102 -12.58 9.06 2.31
CA ARG A 102 -12.99 9.29 0.91
C ARG A 102 -13.94 8.24 0.36
N ALA A 103 -13.87 7.03 0.89
CA ALA A 103 -14.64 5.89 0.40
C ALA A 103 -14.95 4.89 1.52
N SER A 104 -15.93 4.03 1.28
CA SER A 104 -16.35 2.96 2.19
C SER A 104 -15.59 1.66 1.98
N SER A 105 -14.78 1.56 0.93
CA SER A 105 -14.01 0.36 0.60
C SER A 105 -12.62 0.70 0.12
N ALA A 106 -11.67 -0.17 0.42
CA ALA A 106 -10.33 -0.16 -0.14
C ALA A 106 -10.06 -1.44 -0.91
N TRP A 107 -9.28 -1.34 -1.97
CA TRP A 107 -8.95 -2.42 -2.88
C TRP A 107 -7.44 -2.63 -2.98
N CYS A 108 -7.04 -3.82 -3.33
CA CYS A 108 -5.65 -4.16 -3.60
C CYS A 108 -5.56 -5.31 -4.61
N VAL A 109 -4.60 -5.26 -5.52
CA VAL A 109 -4.24 -6.39 -6.38
C VAL A 109 -2.87 -6.91 -5.98
N VAL A 110 -2.77 -8.21 -5.75
CA VAL A 110 -1.56 -8.86 -5.26
C VAL A 110 -1.25 -10.08 -6.12
N ASN A 111 0.02 -10.27 -6.48
CA ASN A 111 0.44 -11.51 -7.11
C ASN A 111 0.15 -12.69 -6.16
N ALA A 112 -0.51 -13.74 -6.67
CA ALA A 112 -0.85 -14.92 -5.88
C ALA A 112 0.36 -15.63 -5.26
N GLN A 113 1.56 -15.44 -5.82
CA GLN A 113 2.82 -15.97 -5.30
C GLN A 113 3.42 -15.14 -4.16
N ASN A 114 2.91 -13.91 -3.92
CA ASN A 114 3.40 -13.04 -2.86
C ASN A 114 2.72 -13.35 -1.53
N ALA A 115 3.11 -14.46 -0.90
CA ALA A 115 2.54 -14.93 0.35
C ALA A 115 2.64 -13.91 1.49
N ALA A 116 3.74 -13.17 1.58
CA ALA A 116 3.93 -12.15 2.61
C ALA A 116 2.94 -10.98 2.48
N SER A 117 2.70 -10.51 1.26
CA SER A 117 1.71 -9.46 0.99
C SER A 117 0.29 -9.95 1.27
N LEU A 118 -0.07 -11.16 0.83
CA LEU A 118 -1.37 -11.75 1.11
C LEU A 118 -1.61 -11.89 2.62
N ALA A 119 -0.64 -12.39 3.38
CA ALA A 119 -0.74 -12.53 4.82
C ALA A 119 -0.93 -11.18 5.52
N LEU A 120 -0.19 -10.14 5.12
CA LEU A 120 -0.35 -8.80 5.66
C LEU A 120 -1.76 -8.26 5.41
N HIS A 121 -2.25 -8.33 4.18
CA HIS A 121 -3.59 -7.82 3.83
C HIS A 121 -4.70 -8.59 4.54
N HIS A 122 -4.61 -9.93 4.63
CA HIS A 122 -5.56 -10.73 5.40
C HIS A 122 -5.55 -10.35 6.89
N SER A 123 -4.38 -10.11 7.47
CA SER A 123 -4.26 -9.67 8.87
C SER A 123 -4.89 -8.29 9.13
N LEU A 124 -5.03 -7.48 8.10
CA LEU A 124 -5.67 -6.16 8.12
C LEU A 124 -7.16 -6.20 7.75
N GLY A 125 -7.73 -7.38 7.54
CA GLY A 125 -9.16 -7.58 7.28
C GLY A 125 -9.56 -7.53 5.81
N PHE A 126 -8.61 -7.61 4.88
CA PHE A 126 -8.93 -7.80 3.46
C PHE A 126 -9.43 -9.21 3.18
N GLU A 127 -10.41 -9.30 2.30
CA GLU A 127 -10.98 -10.55 1.81
C GLU A 127 -10.73 -10.71 0.32
N GLU A 128 -10.55 -11.94 -0.13
CA GLU A 128 -10.40 -12.25 -1.55
C GLU A 128 -11.73 -12.14 -2.28
N VAL A 129 -11.73 -11.38 -3.37
CA VAL A 129 -12.92 -11.15 -4.21
C VAL A 129 -12.83 -11.93 -5.53
N ALA A 130 -11.66 -11.98 -6.14
CA ALA A 130 -11.44 -12.62 -7.43
C ALA A 130 -9.98 -13.04 -7.63
N ARG A 131 -9.77 -13.97 -8.56
CA ARG A 131 -8.45 -14.34 -9.10
C ARG A 131 -8.48 -14.30 -10.61
N ALA A 132 -7.41 -13.79 -11.22
CA ALA A 132 -7.25 -13.76 -12.66
C ALA A 132 -5.77 -13.64 -13.05
N ALA A 133 -5.46 -14.02 -14.30
CA ALA A 133 -4.13 -13.82 -14.87
C ALA A 133 -3.82 -12.33 -15.10
N GLN A 134 -4.86 -11.54 -15.29
CA GLN A 134 -4.80 -10.09 -15.49
C GLN A 134 -5.95 -9.41 -14.74
N LEU A 135 -5.67 -8.35 -14.02
CA LEU A 135 -6.64 -7.49 -13.35
C LEU A 135 -6.39 -6.04 -13.79
N GLY A 136 -7.32 -5.47 -14.55
CA GLY A 136 -7.10 -4.20 -15.21
C GLY A 136 -5.89 -4.27 -16.16
N THR A 137 -4.95 -3.35 -16.02
CA THR A 137 -3.69 -3.34 -16.78
C THR A 137 -2.58 -4.17 -16.17
N VAL A 138 -2.81 -4.78 -14.98
CA VAL A 138 -1.80 -5.55 -14.26
C VAL A 138 -1.81 -7.00 -14.71
N VAL A 139 -0.69 -7.44 -15.29
CA VAL A 139 -0.41 -8.83 -15.65
C VAL A 139 0.52 -9.42 -14.60
N PHE A 140 0.19 -10.59 -14.07
CA PHE A 140 0.92 -11.20 -12.96
C PHE A 140 1.93 -12.23 -13.44
N SER A 141 3.18 -12.11 -13.00
CA SER A 141 4.18 -13.16 -13.15
C SER A 141 3.70 -14.41 -12.41
N GLY A 142 3.84 -15.58 -13.04
CA GLY A 142 3.27 -16.82 -12.50
C GLY A 142 1.79 -17.06 -12.87
N GLY A 143 1.15 -16.12 -13.60
CA GLY A 143 -0.14 -16.30 -14.25
C GLY A 143 -1.37 -16.15 -13.35
N SER A 144 -1.24 -15.66 -12.11
CA SER A 144 -2.39 -15.43 -11.24
C SER A 144 -2.19 -14.25 -10.30
N GLY A 145 -3.17 -13.36 -10.27
CA GLY A 145 -3.30 -12.29 -9.30
C GLY A 145 -4.57 -12.42 -8.47
N VAL A 146 -4.57 -11.81 -7.30
CA VAL A 146 -5.69 -11.80 -6.37
C VAL A 146 -6.19 -10.38 -6.21
N LEU A 147 -7.49 -10.19 -6.39
CA LEU A 147 -8.19 -8.96 -6.05
C LEU A 147 -8.69 -9.09 -4.61
N LEU A 148 -8.26 -8.17 -3.77
CA LEU A 148 -8.65 -8.07 -2.37
C LEU A 148 -9.48 -6.83 -2.12
N SER A 149 -10.44 -6.91 -1.22
CA SER A 149 -11.21 -5.76 -0.76
C SER A 149 -11.33 -5.71 0.76
N LYS A 150 -11.48 -4.51 1.30
CA LYS A 150 -11.78 -4.28 2.70
C LYS A 150 -12.89 -3.25 2.83
N ASP A 151 -13.91 -3.58 3.61
CA ASP A 151 -14.94 -2.65 4.05
C ASP A 151 -14.39 -1.75 5.16
N LEU A 152 -14.45 -0.44 4.95
CA LEU A 152 -13.95 0.58 5.88
C LEU A 152 -15.06 1.16 6.77
N VAL A 153 -16.32 0.93 6.45
CA VAL A 153 -17.47 1.45 7.21
C VAL A 153 -17.57 0.76 8.56
N SER A 154 -17.38 -0.56 8.61
CA SER A 154 -17.40 -1.36 9.83
C SER A 154 -16.33 -0.90 10.83
N SER A 155 -15.17 -0.49 10.36
CA SER A 155 -14.07 0.02 11.20
C SER A 155 -14.40 1.35 11.88
N ARG A 156 -15.18 2.22 11.20
CA ARG A 156 -15.66 3.50 11.78
C ARG A 156 -16.72 3.30 12.86
N SER A 157 -17.59 2.31 12.69
CA SER A 157 -18.65 2.00 13.65
C SER A 157 -18.07 1.47 14.96
N ALA A 158 -17.07 0.61 14.90
CA ALA A 158 -16.38 0.07 16.07
C ALA A 158 -15.62 1.14 16.87
N ALA A 159 -14.98 2.10 16.19
CA ALA A 159 -14.27 3.20 16.85
C ALA A 159 -15.21 4.18 17.58
N LYS A 160 -16.44 4.37 17.07
CA LYS A 160 -17.45 5.21 17.72
C LYS A 160 -18.13 4.55 18.91
N ALA A 161 -18.09 3.23 19.02
CA ALA A 161 -18.71 2.49 20.13
C ALA A 161 -17.79 2.39 21.38
N GLN A 162 -16.55 2.88 21.29
CA GLN A 162 -15.57 2.86 22.39
C GLN A 162 -15.35 4.25 23.05
N VAL A 163 -16.22 5.24 22.79
CA VAL A 163 -16.16 6.56 23.43
C VAL A 163 -17.30 6.73 24.42
#